data_7bfb19eeec6e1cdb84e8a7f4bf655b53
#
_entry.id   7bfb19eeec6e1cdb84e8a7f4bf655b53
#
_cell.length_a   1.000
_cell.length_b   1.000
_cell.length_c   1.000
_cell.angle_alpha   90.00
_cell.angle_beta   90.00
_cell.angle_gamma   90.00
#
_symmetry.space_group_name_H-M   'P 1'
#
loop_
_entity.id
_entity.type
_entity.pdbx_description
1 polymer ?
#
loop_
_entity_poly.entity_id
_entity_poly.type
_entity_poly.pdbx_seq_one_letter_code
_entity_poly.pdbx_strand_id
1 'polypeptide(L)'
;MKIFPFVFVQHFGLACGAALLFLVGVVLAFPAVKRGSPFLTWLPVVLFRMVGGMLGAEPSITRLWSVIFGFNGTVMLLYMASGVHPAIPAAISLVTGYNIAAILLLAGENKDFGDLVVSPGARWVPARWVAGLCGLAVLILELPCFWYAIAMGIRLGQE
;
A
#
# COMPACT_ATOMS: atom_id res chain seq x y z
N MET A 1 -4.99 -31.44 -9.64
CA MET A 1 -4.64 -30.02 -9.48
C MET A 1 -5.88 -29.14 -9.22
N LYS A 2 -6.58 -29.37 -8.06
CA LYS A 2 -7.83 -28.67 -7.67
C LYS A 2 -7.68 -27.81 -6.40
N ILE A 3 -6.43 -27.54 -5.97
CA ILE A 3 -6.17 -26.84 -4.69
C ILE A 3 -6.37 -25.32 -4.82
N PHE A 4 -6.00 -24.74 -5.95
CA PHE A 4 -6.01 -23.28 -6.16
C PHE A 4 -7.41 -22.62 -6.06
N PRO A 5 -8.48 -23.13 -6.72
CA PRO A 5 -9.80 -22.50 -6.61
C PRO A 5 -10.43 -22.66 -5.21
N PHE A 6 -10.08 -23.72 -4.49
CA PHE A 6 -10.65 -24.00 -3.16
C PHE A 6 -10.14 -23.01 -2.11
N VAL A 7 -8.83 -22.74 -2.10
CA VAL A 7 -8.23 -21.75 -1.18
C VAL A 7 -8.78 -20.35 -1.45
N PHE A 8 -8.99 -19.99 -2.70
CA PHE A 8 -9.50 -18.70 -3.10
C PHE A 8 -10.92 -18.45 -2.57
N VAL A 9 -11.82 -19.42 -2.75
CA VAL A 9 -13.22 -19.32 -2.30
C VAL A 9 -13.32 -19.29 -0.77
N GLN A 10 -12.51 -20.08 -0.08
CA GLN A 10 -12.55 -20.18 1.38
C GLN A 10 -12.18 -18.88 2.10
N HIS A 11 -11.27 -18.09 1.52
CA HIS A 11 -10.81 -16.84 2.13
C HIS A 11 -11.47 -15.59 1.56
N PHE A 12 -12.36 -15.72 0.57
CA PHE A 12 -12.98 -14.61 -0.14
C PHE A 12 -13.73 -13.65 0.81
N GLY A 13 -14.51 -14.18 1.74
CA GLY A 13 -15.24 -13.34 2.72
C GLY A 13 -14.32 -12.51 3.61
N LEU A 14 -13.22 -13.11 4.08
CA LEU A 14 -12.22 -12.40 4.88
C LEU A 14 -11.46 -11.37 4.04
N ALA A 15 -11.15 -11.67 2.78
CA ALA A 15 -10.53 -10.71 1.87
C ALA A 15 -11.45 -9.52 1.57
N CYS A 16 -12.75 -9.74 1.41
CA CYS A 16 -13.74 -8.67 1.29
C CYS A 16 -13.80 -7.82 2.57
N GLY A 17 -13.77 -8.43 3.75
CA GLY A 17 -13.70 -7.73 5.01
C GLY A 17 -12.43 -6.88 5.13
N ALA A 18 -11.28 -7.41 4.73
CA ALA A 18 -10.02 -6.67 4.67
C ALA A 18 -10.11 -5.48 3.69
N ALA A 19 -10.71 -5.68 2.52
CA ALA A 19 -10.92 -4.61 1.55
C ALA A 19 -11.82 -3.50 2.10
N LEU A 20 -12.88 -3.83 2.82
CA LEU A 20 -13.75 -2.83 3.46
C LEU A 20 -12.99 -2.03 4.52
N LEU A 21 -12.20 -2.69 5.38
CA LEU A 21 -11.38 -2.00 6.37
C LEU A 21 -10.33 -1.10 5.71
N PHE A 22 -9.72 -1.54 4.62
CA PHE A 22 -8.83 -0.72 3.81
C PHE A 22 -9.53 0.56 3.31
N LEU A 23 -10.74 0.43 2.74
CA LEU A 23 -11.53 1.58 2.27
C LEU A 23 -11.91 2.53 3.41
N VAL A 24 -12.24 2.00 4.59
CA VAL A 24 -12.46 2.84 5.79
C VAL A 24 -11.20 3.62 6.12
N GLY A 25 -10.02 3.00 6.07
CA GLY A 25 -8.73 3.67 6.24
C GLY A 25 -8.52 4.81 5.23
N VAL A 26 -8.83 4.55 3.95
CA VAL A 26 -8.77 5.57 2.89
C VAL A 26 -9.66 6.77 3.24
N VAL A 27 -10.90 6.54 3.64
CA VAL A 27 -11.85 7.61 4.00
C VAL A 27 -11.35 8.42 5.21
N LEU A 28 -10.79 7.76 6.22
CA LEU A 28 -10.26 8.42 7.42
C LEU A 28 -9.03 9.31 7.14
N ALA A 29 -8.29 9.04 6.07
CA ALA A 29 -7.13 9.85 5.70
C ALA A 29 -7.52 11.28 5.28
N PHE A 30 -8.66 11.47 4.63
CA PHE A 30 -9.10 12.80 4.15
C PHE A 30 -9.22 13.84 5.27
N PRO A 31 -10.02 13.62 6.34
CA PRO A 31 -10.10 14.60 7.42
C PRO A 31 -8.78 14.76 8.19
N ALA A 32 -7.97 13.71 8.28
CA ALA A 32 -6.70 13.76 8.98
C ALA A 32 -5.67 14.65 8.26
N VAL A 33 -5.54 14.49 6.95
CA VAL A 33 -4.65 15.32 6.12
C VAL A 33 -5.17 16.77 6.08
N LYS A 34 -6.48 16.95 5.83
CA LYS A 34 -7.09 18.30 5.80
C LYS A 34 -6.93 19.09 7.10
N ARG A 35 -6.91 18.40 8.25
CA ARG A 35 -6.66 19.03 9.57
C ARG A 35 -5.18 19.36 9.81
N GLY A 36 -4.27 18.87 8.97
CA GLY A 36 -2.83 19.08 9.10
C GLY A 36 -2.24 18.52 10.41
N SER A 37 -2.86 17.46 10.98
CA SER A 37 -2.39 16.89 12.25
C SER A 37 -1.05 16.18 12.08
N PRO A 38 0.06 16.68 12.68
CA PRO A 38 1.38 16.06 12.51
C PRO A 38 1.42 14.63 13.06
N PHE A 39 0.64 14.34 14.10
CA PHE A 39 0.56 13.01 14.69
C PHE A 39 -0.07 11.99 13.72
N LEU A 40 -1.14 12.38 13.03
CA LEU A 40 -1.83 11.50 12.11
C LEU A 40 -1.08 11.31 10.78
N THR A 41 -0.30 12.31 10.37
CA THR A 41 0.49 12.24 9.11
C THR A 41 1.92 11.75 9.32
N TRP A 42 2.37 11.57 10.58
CA TRP A 42 3.74 11.13 10.88
C TRP A 42 4.11 9.81 10.20
N LEU A 43 3.30 8.77 10.35
CA LEU A 43 3.58 7.44 9.80
C LEU A 43 3.62 7.44 8.26
N PRO A 44 2.63 8.01 7.54
CA PRO A 44 2.71 8.17 6.08
C PRO A 44 3.99 8.89 5.63
N VAL A 45 4.37 9.97 6.30
CA VAL A 45 5.57 10.75 5.95
C VAL A 45 6.85 9.93 6.16
N VAL A 46 6.95 9.20 7.28
CA VAL A 46 8.11 8.33 7.56
C VAL A 46 8.23 7.22 6.51
N LEU A 47 7.13 6.52 6.22
CA LEU A 47 7.13 5.46 5.20
C LEU A 47 7.52 5.99 3.82
N PHE A 48 7.00 7.15 3.44
CA PHE A 48 7.35 7.78 2.18
C PHE A 48 8.84 8.15 2.10
N ARG A 49 9.39 8.77 3.14
CA ARG A 49 10.81 9.11 3.22
C ARG A 49 11.71 7.87 3.19
N MET A 50 11.29 6.80 3.85
CA MET A 50 12.03 5.54 3.85
C MET A 50 12.10 4.95 2.44
N VAL A 51 10.97 4.87 1.74
CA VAL A 51 10.94 4.37 0.35
C VAL A 51 11.71 5.30 -0.59
N GLY A 52 11.54 6.61 -0.46
CA GLY A 52 12.30 7.61 -1.22
C GLY A 52 13.82 7.50 -1.00
N GLY A 53 14.25 7.30 0.24
CA GLY A 53 15.67 7.05 0.58
C GLY A 53 16.22 5.75 -0.05
N MET A 54 15.40 4.70 -0.11
CA MET A 54 15.77 3.45 -0.78
C MET A 54 15.89 3.62 -2.29
N LEU A 55 15.04 4.45 -2.90
CA LEU A 55 15.06 4.70 -4.35
C LEU A 55 16.23 5.60 -4.76
N GLY A 56 16.53 6.64 -3.96
CA GLY A 56 17.50 7.66 -4.32
C GLY A 56 16.97 8.66 -5.35
N ALA A 57 17.80 9.65 -5.74
CA ALA A 57 17.37 10.75 -6.61
C ALA A 57 17.10 10.32 -8.07
N GLU A 58 17.84 9.33 -8.58
CA GLU A 58 17.70 8.81 -9.94
C GLU A 58 17.69 7.27 -9.92
N PRO A 59 16.55 6.64 -9.61
CA PRO A 59 16.51 5.20 -9.51
C PRO A 59 16.59 4.56 -10.90
N SER A 60 17.50 3.58 -11.05
CA SER A 60 17.45 2.68 -12.20
C SER A 60 16.17 1.84 -12.18
N ILE A 61 15.72 1.37 -13.34
CA ILE A 61 14.55 0.48 -13.44
C ILE A 61 14.71 -0.74 -12.53
N THR A 62 15.88 -1.35 -12.51
CA THR A 62 16.19 -2.51 -11.66
C THR A 62 16.03 -2.16 -10.17
N ARG A 63 16.55 -0.99 -9.74
CA ARG A 63 16.42 -0.54 -8.35
C ARG A 63 14.97 -0.28 -7.98
N LEU A 64 14.22 0.36 -8.87
CA LEU A 64 12.80 0.61 -8.67
C LEU A 64 12.03 -0.70 -8.46
N TRP A 65 12.22 -1.68 -9.34
CA TRP A 65 11.61 -3.00 -9.21
C TRP A 65 12.03 -3.72 -7.93
N SER A 66 13.32 -3.72 -7.61
CA SER A 66 13.83 -4.39 -6.39
C SER A 66 13.25 -3.78 -5.12
N VAL A 67 13.13 -2.45 -5.04
CA VAL A 67 12.55 -1.77 -3.88
C VAL A 67 11.05 -2.06 -3.78
N ILE A 68 10.30 -1.95 -4.88
CA ILE A 68 8.86 -2.20 -4.88
C ILE A 68 8.57 -3.66 -4.51
N PHE A 69 9.20 -4.62 -5.19
CA PHE A 69 9.00 -6.05 -4.90
C PHE A 69 9.46 -6.43 -3.49
N GLY A 70 10.63 -5.96 -3.09
CA GLY A 70 11.17 -6.25 -1.75
C GLY A 70 10.28 -5.69 -0.65
N PHE A 71 9.85 -4.43 -0.79
CA PHE A 71 8.97 -3.79 0.17
C PHE A 71 7.61 -4.47 0.24
N ASN A 72 6.93 -4.65 -0.90
CA ASN A 72 5.61 -5.27 -0.95
C ASN A 72 5.63 -6.73 -0.50
N GLY A 73 6.64 -7.49 -0.91
CA GLY A 73 6.82 -8.87 -0.45
C GLY A 73 7.03 -8.98 1.05
N THR A 74 7.86 -8.09 1.62
CA THR A 74 8.07 -8.03 3.08
C THR A 74 6.78 -7.68 3.81
N VAL A 75 6.03 -6.71 3.33
CA VAL A 75 4.74 -6.30 3.92
C VAL A 75 3.73 -7.45 3.85
N MET A 76 3.63 -8.17 2.74
CA MET A 76 2.76 -9.35 2.62
C MET A 76 3.14 -10.45 3.62
N LEU A 77 4.43 -10.73 3.77
CA LEU A 77 4.91 -11.70 4.75
C LEU A 77 4.58 -11.28 6.19
N LEU A 78 4.73 -9.98 6.50
CA LEU A 78 4.35 -9.45 7.80
C LEU A 78 2.84 -9.57 8.05
N TYR A 79 1.99 -9.37 7.04
CA TYR A 79 0.55 -9.56 7.16
C TYR A 79 0.20 -11.02 7.49
N MET A 80 0.84 -11.96 6.83
CA MET A 80 0.64 -13.39 7.12
C MET A 80 1.17 -13.74 8.51
N ALA A 81 2.38 -13.27 8.87
CA ALA A 81 3.01 -13.55 10.16
C ALA A 81 2.30 -12.85 11.34
N SER A 82 1.57 -11.75 11.09
CA SER A 82 0.79 -11.05 12.11
C SER A 82 -0.44 -11.81 12.61
N GLY A 83 -0.70 -13.01 12.06
CA GLY A 83 -1.81 -13.88 12.42
C GLY A 83 -1.74 -14.52 13.81
N VAL A 84 -0.98 -13.93 14.74
CA VAL A 84 -1.01 -14.31 16.17
C VAL A 84 -2.37 -14.02 16.80
N HIS A 85 -3.05 -12.99 16.32
CA HIS A 85 -4.40 -12.62 16.73
C HIS A 85 -5.15 -11.99 15.54
N PRO A 86 -6.39 -12.42 15.24
CA PRO A 86 -7.10 -12.00 14.02
C PRO A 86 -7.35 -10.50 13.90
N ALA A 87 -7.40 -9.78 15.02
CA ALA A 87 -7.55 -8.32 15.01
C ALA A 87 -6.32 -7.58 14.46
N ILE A 88 -5.12 -8.18 14.52
CA ILE A 88 -3.89 -7.50 14.08
C ILE A 88 -3.87 -7.33 12.56
N PRO A 89 -4.03 -8.39 11.73
CA PRO A 89 -4.11 -8.22 10.28
C PRO A 89 -5.26 -7.30 9.84
N ALA A 90 -6.40 -7.35 10.54
CA ALA A 90 -7.54 -6.47 10.27
C ALA A 90 -7.17 -4.98 10.51
N ALA A 91 -6.54 -4.67 11.65
CA ALA A 91 -6.06 -3.32 11.95
C ALA A 91 -5.00 -2.85 10.94
N ILE A 92 -4.10 -3.74 10.53
CA ILE A 92 -3.08 -3.43 9.53
C ILE A 92 -3.72 -3.07 8.18
N SER A 93 -4.80 -3.75 7.77
CA SER A 93 -5.53 -3.39 6.54
C SER A 93 -6.04 -1.94 6.58
N LEU A 94 -6.66 -1.55 7.68
CA LEU A 94 -7.15 -0.18 7.87
C LEU A 94 -6.00 0.83 7.82
N VAL A 95 -4.91 0.56 8.55
CA VAL A 95 -3.72 1.43 8.58
C VAL A 95 -3.06 1.54 7.20
N THR A 96 -3.04 0.45 6.42
CA THR A 96 -2.48 0.45 5.06
C THR A 96 -3.31 1.34 4.14
N GLY A 97 -4.64 1.20 4.13
CA GLY A 97 -5.53 2.07 3.35
C GLY A 97 -5.36 3.54 3.73
N TYR A 98 -5.28 3.82 5.04
CA TYR A 98 -5.02 5.16 5.55
C TYR A 98 -3.68 5.73 5.04
N ASN A 99 -2.59 4.98 5.18
CA ASN A 99 -1.25 5.43 4.78
C ASN A 99 -1.16 5.71 3.27
N ILE A 100 -1.70 4.82 2.43
CA ILE A 100 -1.69 5.01 0.98
C ILE A 100 -2.45 6.28 0.60
N ALA A 101 -3.66 6.46 1.13
CA ALA A 101 -4.45 7.65 0.84
C ALA A 101 -3.80 8.94 1.38
N ALA A 102 -3.25 8.92 2.60
CA ALA A 102 -2.57 10.06 3.18
C ALA A 102 -1.32 10.45 2.37
N ILE A 103 -0.52 9.48 1.91
CA ILE A 103 0.64 9.75 1.04
C ILE A 103 0.19 10.41 -0.26
N LEU A 104 -0.85 9.89 -0.92
CA LEU A 104 -1.36 10.43 -2.17
C LEU A 104 -1.92 11.85 -2.01
N LEU A 105 -2.64 12.12 -0.91
CA LEU A 105 -3.17 13.45 -0.60
C LEU A 105 -2.05 14.44 -0.31
N LEU A 106 -1.07 14.07 0.54
CA LEU A 106 0.08 14.92 0.85
C LEU A 106 0.94 15.20 -0.40
N ALA A 107 1.12 14.21 -1.27
CA ALA A 107 1.82 14.38 -2.53
C ALA A 107 1.08 15.33 -3.50
N GLY A 108 -0.25 15.38 -3.45
CA GLY A 108 -1.05 16.30 -4.23
C GLY A 108 -1.04 17.73 -3.72
N GLU A 109 -0.93 17.93 -2.40
CA GLU A 109 -0.95 19.24 -1.77
C GLU A 109 0.43 19.92 -1.70
N ASN A 110 1.50 19.14 -1.62
CA ASN A 110 2.86 19.63 -1.37
C ASN A 110 3.76 19.40 -2.57
N LYS A 111 4.20 20.48 -3.24
CA LYS A 111 5.08 20.40 -4.41
C LYS A 111 6.39 19.68 -4.10
N ASP A 112 6.96 19.91 -2.91
CA ASP A 112 8.19 19.24 -2.48
C ASP A 112 8.00 17.73 -2.30
N PHE A 113 6.79 17.29 -1.94
CA PHE A 113 6.41 15.90 -1.85
C PHE A 113 6.11 15.30 -3.24
N GLY A 114 5.49 16.09 -4.12
CA GLY A 114 5.22 15.73 -5.51
C GLY A 114 6.50 15.57 -6.33
N ASP A 115 7.49 16.41 -6.10
CA ASP A 115 8.80 16.37 -6.78
C ASP A 115 9.65 15.16 -6.35
N LEU A 116 9.44 14.62 -5.14
CA LEU A 116 10.02 13.35 -4.70
C LEU A 116 9.41 12.13 -5.41
N VAL A 117 8.13 12.21 -5.78
CA VAL A 117 7.42 11.12 -6.50
C VAL A 117 7.65 11.21 -8.01
N VAL A 118 7.88 12.42 -8.53
CA VAL A 118 8.10 12.67 -9.96
C VAL A 118 9.52 13.19 -10.13
N SER A 119 10.44 12.31 -10.52
CA SER A 119 11.81 12.71 -10.85
C SER A 119 11.83 13.95 -11.75
N PRO A 120 12.62 15.01 -11.42
CA PRO A 120 12.67 16.25 -12.21
C PRO A 120 13.07 16.06 -13.68
N GLY A 121 13.70 14.91 -14.00
CA GLY A 121 14.11 14.54 -15.35
C GLY A 121 12.99 14.00 -16.26
N ALA A 122 11.81 13.68 -15.73
CA ALA A 122 10.68 13.17 -16.50
C ALA A 122 9.95 14.33 -17.22
N ARG A 123 10.64 15.03 -18.11
CA ARG A 123 10.09 16.12 -18.95
C ARG A 123 9.14 15.65 -20.06
N TRP A 124 8.84 14.36 -20.16
CA TRP A 124 7.96 13.81 -21.19
C TRP A 124 6.53 13.68 -20.64
N VAL A 125 5.64 14.53 -21.12
CA VAL A 125 4.20 14.49 -20.83
C VAL A 125 3.57 13.10 -21.03
N PRO A 126 3.96 12.31 -22.07
CA PRO A 126 3.52 10.92 -22.22
C PRO A 126 3.94 10.03 -21.06
N ALA A 127 5.14 10.25 -20.49
CA ALA A 127 5.64 9.42 -19.38
C ALA A 127 4.79 9.54 -18.09
N ARG A 128 4.15 10.68 -17.84
CA ARG A 128 3.24 10.86 -16.70
C ARG A 128 1.99 10.01 -16.83
N TRP A 129 1.38 9.95 -18.00
CA TRP A 129 0.20 9.11 -18.26
C TRP A 129 0.56 7.63 -18.19
N VAL A 130 1.67 7.23 -18.80
CA VAL A 130 2.16 5.86 -18.75
C VAL A 130 2.50 5.46 -17.31
N ALA A 131 3.22 6.31 -16.56
CA ALA A 131 3.51 6.05 -15.15
C ALA A 131 2.24 5.96 -14.29
N GLY A 132 1.23 6.82 -14.54
CA GLY A 132 -0.07 6.76 -13.89
C GLY A 132 -0.83 5.47 -14.21
N LEU A 133 -0.86 5.05 -15.46
CA LEU A 133 -1.50 3.81 -15.89
C LEU A 133 -0.78 2.58 -15.32
N CYS A 134 0.56 2.57 -15.33
CA CYS A 134 1.34 1.50 -14.72
C CYS A 134 1.10 1.44 -13.20
N GLY A 135 1.10 2.59 -12.51
CA GLY A 135 0.78 2.68 -11.09
C GLY A 135 -0.63 2.16 -10.77
N LEU A 136 -1.61 2.51 -11.59
CA LEU A 136 -2.98 2.00 -11.45
C LEU A 136 -3.05 0.48 -11.69
N ALA A 137 -2.35 -0.03 -12.70
CA ALA A 137 -2.30 -1.46 -12.97
C ALA A 137 -1.65 -2.24 -11.81
N VAL A 138 -0.53 -1.73 -11.26
CA VAL A 138 0.11 -2.28 -10.08
C VAL A 138 -0.86 -2.29 -8.90
N LEU A 139 -1.55 -1.19 -8.65
CA LEU A 139 -2.52 -1.09 -7.56
C LEU A 139 -3.65 -2.11 -7.72
N ILE A 140 -4.22 -2.26 -8.93
CA ILE A 140 -5.29 -3.22 -9.22
C ILE A 140 -4.83 -4.67 -9.03
N LEU A 141 -3.58 -4.97 -9.34
CA LEU A 141 -3.03 -6.32 -9.18
C LEU A 141 -2.57 -6.61 -7.75
N GLU A 142 -1.94 -5.64 -7.10
CA GLU A 142 -1.35 -5.82 -5.77
C GLU A 142 -2.39 -5.79 -4.64
N LEU A 143 -3.39 -4.90 -4.71
CA LEU A 143 -4.38 -4.80 -3.63
C LEU A 143 -5.12 -6.12 -3.33
N PRO A 144 -5.61 -6.88 -4.32
CA PRO A 144 -6.18 -8.19 -4.03
C PRO A 144 -5.20 -9.14 -3.35
N CYS A 145 -3.92 -9.12 -3.73
CA CYS A 145 -2.90 -9.94 -3.10
C CYS A 145 -2.70 -9.56 -1.62
N PHE A 146 -2.69 -8.26 -1.30
CA PHE A 146 -2.65 -7.79 0.09
C PHE A 146 -3.86 -8.25 0.90
N TRP A 147 -5.07 -8.10 0.35
CA TRP A 147 -6.29 -8.52 1.05
C TRP A 147 -6.32 -10.04 1.30
N TYR A 148 -5.81 -10.83 0.37
CA TYR A 148 -5.67 -12.28 0.58
C TYR A 148 -4.59 -12.62 1.60
N ALA A 149 -3.45 -11.93 1.61
CA ALA A 149 -2.42 -12.10 2.64
C ALA A 149 -2.97 -11.77 4.05
N ILE A 150 -3.76 -10.71 4.17
CA ILE A 150 -4.47 -10.35 5.40
C ILE A 150 -5.50 -11.42 5.79
N ALA A 151 -6.29 -11.90 4.84
CA ALA A 151 -7.27 -12.96 5.08
C ALA A 151 -6.61 -14.26 5.59
N MET A 152 -5.46 -14.62 5.03
CA MET A 152 -4.66 -15.75 5.52
C MET A 152 -4.13 -15.50 6.94
N GLY A 153 -3.64 -14.30 7.23
CA GLY A 153 -3.22 -13.92 8.58
C GLY A 153 -4.36 -13.99 9.60
N ILE A 154 -5.56 -13.50 9.25
CA ILE A 154 -6.75 -13.61 10.11
C ILE A 154 -7.09 -15.09 10.37
N ARG A 155 -7.03 -15.92 9.35
CA ARG A 155 -7.34 -17.33 9.48
C ARG A 155 -6.36 -18.06 10.40
N LEU A 156 -5.06 -17.80 10.23
CA LEU A 156 -4.02 -18.36 11.11
C LEU A 156 -4.22 -17.98 12.58
N GLY A 157 -4.72 -16.79 12.84
CA GLY A 157 -5.02 -16.33 14.21
C GLY A 157 -6.32 -16.89 14.81
N GLN A 158 -7.12 -17.61 14.02
CA GLN A 158 -8.35 -18.27 14.45
C GLN A 158 -8.16 -19.76 14.78
N GLU A 159 -7.07 -20.34 14.30
CA GLU A 159 -6.66 -21.73 14.55
C GLU A 159 -5.76 -21.84 15.78
#